data_7bc26346ef66bbaf604b041027d9ea2d
#
_entry.id   7bc26346ef66bbaf604b041027d9ea2d
#
_cell.length_a   1.000
_cell.length_b   1.000
_cell.length_c   1.000
_cell.angle_alpha   90.00
_cell.angle_beta   90.00
_cell.angle_gamma   90.00
#
_symmetry.space_group_name_H-M   'P 1'
#
loop_
_entity.id
_entity.type
_entity.pdbx_description
1 polymer ?
#
loop_
_entity_poly.entity_id
_entity_poly.type
_entity_poly.pdbx_seq_one_letter_code
_entity_poly.pdbx_strand_id
1 'polypeptide(L)'
;MKNLTIEHGSLNRSSDEEYSGIRTMGEHNQFINLVIHDVYHGLYINSSNHTLVKNVKVTGQGTGKLGSQGNGIQLVRTSNNIIEDSTISKTRDGIYVEYADKNEIRNNYVSETRYGLHYMYSNDNTFYRNRFNKNTGGAAIMHSKNILLKENQFSFNQGSRSFGLIIQTSTSNTVLDNEFYLNQRGIYLEQSTQNKIEGNKFFHNDIGVELWTTSTSQVFTKNHFEQNIANVLTIGAESYNQWNLNGMGNYWGTELSVLDLDQNQIGDSPVEYRSSLYKLVEDNELAYLFLKSPAIKIYEKINEVLSTQKVMVVDEFPLIEKEKKSVPWMLLFIPALAIAGWIFIKKRRSRLS
;
A
#
# COMPACT_ATOMS: atom_id res chain seq x y z
N MET A 1 3.41 29.30 -13.26
CA MET A 1 2.72 29.93 -12.11
C MET A 1 3.47 29.54 -10.84
N LYS A 2 3.76 30.51 -9.94
CA LYS A 2 4.57 30.22 -8.72
C LYS A 2 4.13 31.09 -7.54
N ASN A 3 4.17 30.51 -6.32
CA ASN A 3 3.98 31.23 -5.05
C ASN A 3 2.61 31.95 -4.95
N LEU A 4 1.52 31.23 -5.21
CA LEU A 4 0.17 31.81 -5.19
C LEU A 4 -0.78 30.96 -4.35
N THR A 5 -1.77 31.61 -3.78
CA THR A 5 -2.96 30.97 -3.22
C THR A 5 -4.13 31.17 -4.16
N ILE A 6 -4.91 30.13 -4.40
CA ILE A 6 -6.09 30.10 -5.27
C ILE A 6 -7.25 29.60 -4.44
N GLU A 7 -8.29 30.41 -4.32
CA GLU A 7 -9.46 30.16 -3.49
C GLU A 7 -10.73 30.75 -4.09
N HIS A 8 -11.90 30.41 -3.55
CA HIS A 8 -13.20 30.92 -3.95
C HIS A 8 -13.57 30.65 -5.42
N GLY A 9 -13.17 29.48 -5.93
CA GLY A 9 -13.59 29.00 -7.24
C GLY A 9 -15.04 28.50 -7.25
N SER A 10 -15.58 28.23 -8.45
CA SER A 10 -16.90 27.60 -8.56
C SER A 10 -16.94 26.22 -7.95
N LEU A 11 -17.98 25.94 -7.18
CA LEU A 11 -18.27 24.62 -6.58
C LEU A 11 -19.37 23.88 -7.33
N ASN A 12 -19.77 24.33 -8.50
CA ASN A 12 -20.85 23.76 -9.29
C ASN A 12 -20.43 22.39 -9.86
N ARG A 13 -21.22 21.37 -9.58
CA ARG A 13 -20.99 19.97 -9.97
C ARG A 13 -21.64 19.57 -11.28
N SER A 14 -22.61 20.34 -11.74
CA SER A 14 -23.46 20.00 -12.90
C SER A 14 -23.01 20.64 -14.19
N SER A 15 -21.81 21.18 -14.23
CA SER A 15 -21.24 21.82 -15.40
C SER A 15 -20.36 20.86 -16.19
N ASP A 16 -20.54 20.80 -17.49
CA ASP A 16 -19.64 20.12 -18.44
C ASP A 16 -18.26 20.82 -18.53
N GLU A 17 -18.12 21.98 -17.86
CA GLU A 17 -16.90 22.79 -17.91
C GLU A 17 -15.80 22.36 -16.94
N GLU A 18 -16.06 21.37 -16.08
CA GLU A 18 -15.09 20.88 -15.09
C GLU A 18 -14.37 22.00 -14.33
N TYR A 19 -15.12 22.75 -13.53
CA TYR A 19 -14.59 23.86 -12.74
C TYR A 19 -13.41 23.44 -11.86
N SER A 20 -12.32 24.17 -11.96
CA SER A 20 -11.07 23.91 -11.24
C SER A 20 -10.41 25.23 -10.80
N GLY A 21 -9.61 25.17 -9.74
CA GLY A 21 -8.80 26.29 -9.33
C GLY A 21 -7.81 26.70 -10.42
N ILE A 22 -7.20 25.69 -11.08
CA ILE A 22 -6.37 25.91 -12.26
C ILE A 22 -6.78 24.88 -13.31
N ARG A 23 -7.04 25.36 -14.52
CA ARG A 23 -7.16 24.53 -15.72
C ARG A 23 -6.06 24.91 -16.70
N THR A 24 -5.33 23.94 -17.19
CA THR A 24 -4.26 24.19 -18.15
C THR A 24 -4.37 23.29 -19.38
N MET A 25 -4.07 23.87 -20.50
CA MET A 25 -3.85 23.24 -21.81
C MET A 25 -2.57 23.82 -22.39
N GLY A 26 -1.83 23.02 -23.15
CA GLY A 26 -0.54 23.44 -23.72
C GLY A 26 0.62 22.79 -22.96
N GLU A 27 1.84 22.99 -23.41
CA GLU A 27 3.02 22.23 -23.00
C GLU A 27 3.96 23.02 -22.10
N HIS A 28 4.83 22.29 -21.39
CA HIS A 28 5.92 22.83 -20.56
C HIS A 28 5.46 23.79 -19.46
N ASN A 29 4.26 23.56 -18.90
CA ASN A 29 3.76 24.36 -17.79
C ASN A 29 4.49 24.04 -16.49
N GLN A 30 4.56 25.02 -15.59
CA GLN A 30 5.11 24.84 -14.24
C GLN A 30 4.17 25.44 -13.19
N PHE A 31 3.78 24.61 -12.22
CA PHE A 31 2.96 24.95 -11.07
C PHE A 31 3.79 24.68 -9.81
N ILE A 32 4.30 25.70 -9.16
CA ILE A 32 5.29 25.55 -8.08
C ILE A 32 4.86 26.38 -6.86
N ASN A 33 4.91 25.77 -5.67
CA ASN A 33 4.59 26.41 -4.40
C ASN A 33 3.19 27.04 -4.41
N LEU A 34 2.17 26.27 -4.76
CA LEU A 34 0.79 26.74 -4.79
C LEU A 34 -0.01 26.20 -3.61
N VAL A 35 -0.96 27.00 -3.14
CA VAL A 35 -2.00 26.56 -2.21
C VAL A 35 -3.34 26.72 -2.90
N ILE A 36 -4.11 25.63 -3.01
CA ILE A 36 -5.40 25.59 -3.71
C ILE A 36 -6.44 25.03 -2.74
N HIS A 37 -7.46 25.79 -2.45
CA HIS A 37 -8.57 25.35 -1.61
C HIS A 37 -9.87 26.08 -1.98
N ASP A 38 -11.00 25.62 -1.43
CA ASP A 38 -12.32 26.17 -1.71
C ASP A 38 -12.62 26.25 -3.22
N VAL A 39 -12.30 25.18 -3.93
CA VAL A 39 -12.53 24.99 -5.38
C VAL A 39 -13.13 23.60 -5.61
N TYR A 40 -13.79 23.36 -6.74
CA TYR A 40 -14.32 22.03 -7.03
C TYR A 40 -13.19 21.06 -7.35
N HIS A 41 -12.49 21.18 -8.47
CA HIS A 41 -11.22 20.50 -8.73
C HIS A 41 -10.05 21.40 -8.37
N GLY A 42 -8.97 20.83 -7.85
CA GLY A 42 -7.77 21.61 -7.56
C GLY A 42 -7.05 22.07 -8.82
N LEU A 43 -6.34 21.15 -9.47
CA LEU A 43 -5.56 21.40 -10.68
C LEU A 43 -6.00 20.40 -11.77
N TYR A 44 -6.43 20.91 -12.92
CA TYR A 44 -6.84 20.12 -14.07
C TYR A 44 -5.88 20.33 -15.26
N ILE A 45 -5.10 19.30 -15.56
CA ILE A 45 -4.11 19.26 -16.63
C ILE A 45 -4.69 18.40 -17.75
N ASN A 46 -5.11 19.04 -18.84
CA ASN A 46 -5.74 18.38 -19.97
C ASN A 46 -4.97 18.68 -21.25
N SER A 47 -4.61 17.65 -22.00
CA SER A 47 -3.87 17.80 -23.27
C SER A 47 -2.63 18.70 -23.10
N SER A 48 -1.90 18.53 -21.99
CA SER A 48 -0.81 19.42 -21.59
C SER A 48 0.38 18.54 -21.16
N ASN A 49 1.34 18.37 -22.05
CA ASN A 49 2.50 17.54 -21.82
C ASN A 49 3.67 18.29 -21.16
N HIS A 50 4.61 17.56 -20.58
CA HIS A 50 5.85 18.10 -19.97
C HIS A 50 5.56 19.15 -18.89
N THR A 51 4.46 18.98 -18.14
CA THR A 51 4.07 19.86 -17.06
C THR A 51 4.72 19.41 -15.75
N LEU A 52 5.27 20.35 -15.00
CA LEU A 52 5.78 20.16 -13.65
C LEU A 52 4.82 20.71 -12.61
N VAL A 53 4.35 19.85 -11.72
CA VAL A 53 3.61 20.22 -10.49
C VAL A 53 4.50 19.93 -9.31
N LYS A 54 4.93 20.94 -8.55
CA LYS A 54 5.86 20.79 -7.45
C LYS A 54 5.44 21.59 -6.22
N ASN A 55 5.47 20.94 -5.06
CA ASN A 55 5.14 21.56 -3.78
C ASN A 55 3.79 22.31 -3.84
N VAL A 56 2.77 21.59 -4.32
CA VAL A 56 1.40 22.09 -4.41
C VAL A 56 0.55 21.47 -3.31
N LYS A 57 -0.13 22.32 -2.54
CA LYS A 57 -1.09 21.88 -1.52
C LYS A 57 -2.50 22.04 -2.04
N VAL A 58 -3.22 20.94 -2.18
CA VAL A 58 -4.65 20.95 -2.52
C VAL A 58 -5.46 20.47 -1.33
N THR A 59 -6.44 21.27 -0.91
CA THR A 59 -7.39 20.88 0.14
C THR A 59 -8.81 20.99 -0.38
N GLY A 60 -9.52 19.85 -0.44
CA GLY A 60 -10.93 19.83 -0.79
C GLY A 60 -11.79 20.42 0.33
N GLN A 61 -13.10 20.49 0.11
CA GLN A 61 -14.04 21.12 1.04
C GLN A 61 -14.16 20.39 2.38
N GLY A 62 -13.90 19.09 2.40
CA GLY A 62 -14.00 18.25 3.61
C GLY A 62 -15.42 18.11 4.17
N THR A 63 -16.44 18.63 3.49
CA THR A 63 -17.85 18.60 3.89
C THR A 63 -18.69 17.75 2.95
N GLY A 64 -19.67 17.04 3.50
CA GLY A 64 -20.55 16.18 2.71
C GLY A 64 -19.92 14.82 2.32
N LYS A 65 -20.53 14.15 1.34
CA LYS A 65 -20.03 12.86 0.85
C LYS A 65 -18.81 13.08 -0.05
N LEU A 66 -17.71 12.37 0.20
CA LEU A 66 -16.48 12.45 -0.64
C LEU A 66 -16.79 12.29 -2.14
N GLY A 67 -17.68 11.37 -2.50
CA GLY A 67 -18.07 11.14 -3.90
C GLY A 67 -18.70 12.34 -4.61
N SER A 68 -19.08 13.37 -3.90
CA SER A 68 -19.67 14.59 -4.45
C SER A 68 -18.69 15.77 -4.53
N GLN A 69 -17.45 15.57 -4.16
CA GLN A 69 -16.37 16.56 -4.27
C GLN A 69 -15.60 16.38 -5.58
N GLY A 70 -14.85 17.38 -5.98
CA GLY A 70 -13.92 17.31 -7.10
C GLY A 70 -12.62 16.60 -6.73
N ASN A 71 -11.78 16.33 -7.71
CA ASN A 71 -10.47 15.71 -7.53
C ASN A 71 -9.40 16.75 -7.18
N GLY A 72 -8.32 16.28 -6.55
CA GLY A 72 -7.20 17.15 -6.19
C GLY A 72 -6.41 17.62 -7.41
N ILE A 73 -5.71 16.67 -8.05
CA ILE A 73 -4.95 16.93 -9.28
C ILE A 73 -5.44 15.94 -10.34
N GLN A 74 -5.75 16.41 -11.53
CA GLN A 74 -6.17 15.57 -12.65
C GLN A 74 -5.18 15.66 -13.81
N LEU A 75 -4.80 14.51 -14.34
CA LEU A 75 -4.07 14.33 -15.59
C LEU A 75 -4.98 13.63 -16.59
N VAL A 76 -5.40 14.33 -17.64
CA VAL A 76 -6.31 13.77 -18.64
C VAL A 76 -5.73 13.99 -20.05
N ARG A 77 -5.60 12.90 -20.82
CA ARG A 77 -5.06 12.91 -22.19
C ARG A 77 -3.73 13.65 -22.29
N THR A 78 -2.81 13.32 -21.41
CA THR A 78 -1.54 14.03 -21.27
C THR A 78 -0.40 13.06 -20.96
N SER A 79 0.84 13.47 -21.21
CA SER A 79 2.00 12.60 -21.01
C SER A 79 3.25 13.36 -20.55
N ASN A 80 4.23 12.60 -20.03
CA ASN A 80 5.53 13.10 -19.62
C ASN A 80 5.47 14.23 -18.58
N ASN A 81 4.48 14.17 -17.69
CA ASN A 81 4.33 15.13 -16.59
C ASN A 81 4.98 14.61 -15.30
N ILE A 82 5.37 15.52 -14.45
CA ILE A 82 5.92 15.22 -13.12
C ILE A 82 5.03 15.88 -12.07
N ILE A 83 4.55 15.09 -11.10
CA ILE A 83 3.88 15.58 -9.89
C ILE A 83 4.73 15.17 -8.69
N GLU A 84 5.32 16.13 -8.02
CA GLU A 84 6.24 15.86 -6.91
C GLU A 84 6.03 16.75 -5.69
N ASP A 85 6.44 16.22 -4.51
CA ASP A 85 6.52 16.94 -3.24
C ASP A 85 5.21 17.65 -2.85
N SER A 86 4.06 17.13 -3.31
CA SER A 86 2.76 17.76 -3.16
C SER A 86 1.90 17.09 -2.10
N THR A 87 0.99 17.86 -1.50
CA THR A 87 0.07 17.38 -0.46
C THR A 87 -1.38 17.57 -0.91
N ILE A 88 -2.13 16.49 -0.96
CA ILE A 88 -3.54 16.52 -1.39
C ILE A 88 -4.41 15.89 -0.29
N SER A 89 -5.50 16.54 0.08
CA SER A 89 -6.41 16.00 1.09
C SER A 89 -7.85 16.45 0.91
N LYS A 90 -8.79 15.65 1.45
CA LYS A 90 -10.22 15.97 1.54
C LYS A 90 -10.88 16.22 0.19
N THR A 91 -10.40 15.55 -0.85
CA THR A 91 -10.94 15.57 -2.20
C THR A 91 -11.64 14.26 -2.52
N ARG A 92 -12.41 14.19 -3.59
CA ARG A 92 -12.99 12.92 -4.05
C ARG A 92 -11.87 11.93 -4.31
N ASP A 93 -11.03 12.18 -5.31
CA ASP A 93 -9.81 11.44 -5.57
C ASP A 93 -8.61 12.40 -5.43
N GLY A 94 -7.52 11.91 -4.86
CA GLY A 94 -6.36 12.76 -4.64
C GLY A 94 -5.69 13.13 -5.95
N ILE A 95 -5.14 12.14 -6.64
CA ILE A 95 -4.57 12.28 -7.98
C ILE A 95 -5.36 11.38 -8.92
N TYR A 96 -5.96 11.95 -9.94
CA TYR A 96 -6.72 11.27 -10.97
C TYR A 96 -5.95 11.27 -12.29
N VAL A 97 -5.79 10.09 -12.91
CA VAL A 97 -5.01 9.92 -14.14
C VAL A 97 -5.84 9.11 -15.13
N GLU A 98 -6.12 9.68 -16.31
CA GLU A 98 -6.93 9.05 -17.33
C GLU A 98 -6.39 9.34 -18.73
N TYR A 99 -6.18 8.27 -19.53
CA TYR A 99 -5.56 8.36 -20.86
C TYR A 99 -4.25 9.16 -20.85
N ALA A 100 -3.42 8.92 -19.81
CA ALA A 100 -2.23 9.75 -19.57
C ALA A 100 -1.02 8.86 -19.29
N ASP A 101 -0.14 8.75 -20.25
CA ASP A 101 1.00 7.83 -20.28
C ASP A 101 2.31 8.52 -19.87
N LYS A 102 3.29 7.73 -19.43
CA LYS A 102 4.68 8.16 -19.18
C LYS A 102 4.81 9.33 -18.21
N ASN A 103 3.94 9.38 -17.19
CA ASN A 103 4.01 10.38 -16.14
C ASN A 103 4.78 9.83 -14.94
N GLU A 104 5.41 10.69 -14.17
CA GLU A 104 6.09 10.40 -12.93
C GLU A 104 5.41 11.11 -11.76
N ILE A 105 4.94 10.33 -10.77
CA ILE A 105 4.26 10.84 -9.57
C ILE A 105 5.06 10.38 -8.37
N ARG A 106 5.74 11.33 -7.67
CA ARG A 106 6.69 10.99 -6.64
C ARG A 106 6.66 11.88 -5.40
N ASN A 107 7.02 11.30 -4.26
CA ASN A 107 7.15 12.00 -2.97
C ASN A 107 5.88 12.76 -2.54
N ASN A 108 4.70 12.37 -3.01
CA ASN A 108 3.47 13.06 -2.65
C ASN A 108 2.85 12.45 -1.40
N TYR A 109 2.11 13.25 -0.65
CA TYR A 109 1.28 12.82 0.47
C TYR A 109 -0.20 13.03 0.14
N VAL A 110 -0.97 11.95 0.14
CA VAL A 110 -2.41 12.00 -0.18
C VAL A 110 -3.21 11.35 0.93
N SER A 111 -4.19 12.07 1.47
CA SER A 111 -4.98 11.59 2.59
C SER A 111 -6.43 12.03 2.57
N GLU A 112 -7.27 11.28 3.29
CA GLU A 112 -8.68 11.61 3.52
C GLU A 112 -9.46 11.77 2.20
N THR A 113 -9.17 10.90 1.22
CA THR A 113 -9.82 10.88 -0.09
C THR A 113 -10.58 9.56 -0.30
N ARG A 114 -11.41 9.48 -1.34
CA ARG A 114 -11.98 8.21 -1.77
C ARG A 114 -10.86 7.29 -2.27
N TYR A 115 -10.14 7.70 -3.31
CA TYR A 115 -8.90 7.05 -3.76
C TYR A 115 -7.76 8.06 -3.69
N GLY A 116 -6.67 7.67 -3.04
CA GLY A 116 -5.46 8.49 -3.02
C GLY A 116 -4.91 8.70 -4.43
N LEU A 117 -4.84 7.63 -5.21
CA LEU A 117 -4.55 7.60 -6.64
C LEU A 117 -5.67 6.85 -7.35
N HIS A 118 -6.32 7.47 -8.33
CA HIS A 118 -7.29 6.85 -9.22
C HIS A 118 -6.77 6.90 -10.66
N TYR A 119 -6.50 5.74 -11.22
CA TYR A 119 -5.70 5.59 -12.42
C TYR A 119 -6.41 4.68 -13.42
N MET A 120 -6.70 5.18 -14.62
CA MET A 120 -7.48 4.46 -15.62
C MET A 120 -6.94 4.66 -17.03
N TYR A 121 -6.97 3.57 -17.83
CA TYR A 121 -6.64 3.59 -19.27
C TYR A 121 -5.32 4.30 -19.61
N SER A 122 -4.31 4.10 -18.77
CA SER A 122 -3.04 4.81 -18.88
C SER A 122 -1.88 3.82 -18.71
N ASN A 123 -0.75 4.04 -19.35
CA ASN A 123 0.33 3.06 -19.41
C ASN A 123 1.70 3.72 -19.15
N ASP A 124 2.69 2.87 -18.83
CA ASP A 124 4.09 3.26 -18.75
C ASP A 124 4.37 4.39 -17.72
N ASN A 125 3.59 4.44 -16.62
CA ASN A 125 3.74 5.45 -15.57
C ASN A 125 4.51 4.91 -14.37
N THR A 126 5.14 5.82 -13.63
CA THR A 126 5.91 5.51 -12.43
C THR A 126 5.36 6.24 -11.21
N PHE A 127 5.12 5.48 -10.14
CA PHE A 127 4.70 5.98 -8.82
C PHE A 127 5.78 5.65 -7.80
N TYR A 128 6.45 6.66 -7.27
CA TYR A 128 7.64 6.46 -6.47
C TYR A 128 7.61 7.25 -5.17
N ARG A 129 7.83 6.59 -4.03
CA ARG A 129 7.88 7.19 -2.67
C ARG A 129 6.68 8.05 -2.30
N ASN A 130 5.49 7.73 -2.83
CA ASN A 130 4.27 8.40 -2.40
C ASN A 130 3.72 7.77 -1.11
N ARG A 131 2.97 8.56 -0.35
CA ARG A 131 2.28 8.12 0.86
C ARG A 131 0.77 8.32 0.70
N PHE A 132 0.03 7.21 0.76
CA PHE A 132 -1.43 7.17 0.68
C PHE A 132 -1.98 6.74 2.04
N ASN A 133 -2.52 7.70 2.80
CA ASN A 133 -2.86 7.50 4.20
C ASN A 133 -4.30 7.88 4.51
N LYS A 134 -5.04 7.03 5.23
CA LYS A 134 -6.43 7.29 5.64
C LYS A 134 -7.39 7.59 4.50
N ASN A 135 -7.21 6.90 3.38
CA ASN A 135 -8.14 6.96 2.25
C ASN A 135 -9.12 5.77 2.33
N THR A 136 -10.21 5.82 1.59
CA THR A 136 -11.02 4.61 1.39
C THR A 136 -10.24 3.60 0.56
N GLY A 137 -9.59 4.00 -0.54
CA GLY A 137 -8.59 3.22 -1.27
C GLY A 137 -7.29 4.00 -1.41
N GLY A 138 -6.15 3.36 -1.12
CA GLY A 138 -4.86 4.01 -1.29
C GLY A 138 -4.57 4.32 -2.75
N ALA A 139 -4.55 3.30 -3.62
CA ALA A 139 -4.42 3.46 -5.06
C ALA A 139 -5.29 2.46 -5.82
N ALA A 140 -5.89 2.90 -6.93
CA ALA A 140 -6.67 2.09 -7.85
C ALA A 140 -6.07 2.16 -9.25
N ILE A 141 -5.53 1.03 -9.74
CA ILE A 141 -4.95 0.86 -11.08
C ILE A 141 -5.92 0.03 -11.90
N MET A 142 -6.53 0.63 -12.91
CA MET A 142 -7.57 0.00 -13.70
C MET A 142 -7.30 0.12 -15.20
N HIS A 143 -7.54 -0.97 -15.96
CA HIS A 143 -7.39 -1.02 -17.42
C HIS A 143 -6.04 -0.51 -17.92
N SER A 144 -4.95 -0.89 -17.27
CA SER A 144 -3.64 -0.26 -17.48
C SER A 144 -2.52 -1.30 -17.49
N LYS A 145 -1.38 -0.96 -18.08
CA LYS A 145 -0.22 -1.86 -18.17
C LYS A 145 1.10 -1.13 -17.97
N ASN A 146 2.14 -1.89 -17.66
CA ASN A 146 3.52 -1.43 -17.50
C ASN A 146 3.66 -0.31 -16.44
N ILE A 147 2.92 -0.42 -15.34
CA ILE A 147 2.99 0.55 -14.24
C ILE A 147 4.04 0.09 -13.25
N LEU A 148 4.92 0.99 -12.84
CA LEU A 148 5.86 0.78 -11.75
C LEU A 148 5.38 1.51 -10.49
N LEU A 149 5.04 0.74 -9.45
CA LEU A 149 4.79 1.27 -8.10
C LEU A 149 5.97 0.87 -7.22
N LYS A 150 6.83 1.83 -6.84
CA LYS A 150 8.04 1.54 -6.09
C LYS A 150 8.18 2.40 -4.84
N GLU A 151 8.55 1.76 -3.73
CA GLU A 151 8.83 2.43 -2.45
C GLU A 151 7.68 3.33 -1.94
N ASN A 152 6.42 3.01 -2.31
CA ASN A 152 5.26 3.73 -1.79
C ASN A 152 4.78 3.15 -0.46
N GLN A 153 4.11 3.99 0.33
CA GLN A 153 3.49 3.60 1.58
C GLN A 153 1.96 3.73 1.48
N PHE A 154 1.26 2.62 1.73
CA PHE A 154 -0.19 2.53 1.80
C PHE A 154 -0.58 2.20 3.24
N SER A 155 -1.19 3.14 3.96
CA SER A 155 -1.45 2.94 5.38
C SER A 155 -2.80 3.47 5.84
N PHE A 156 -3.39 2.75 6.80
CA PHE A 156 -4.67 3.12 7.43
C PHE A 156 -5.84 3.29 6.45
N ASN A 157 -5.82 2.62 5.30
CA ASN A 157 -6.93 2.63 4.36
C ASN A 157 -7.97 1.59 4.83
N GLN A 158 -9.04 2.06 5.46
CA GLN A 158 -10.01 1.23 6.17
C GLN A 158 -11.45 1.53 5.73
N GLY A 159 -12.30 0.51 5.74
CA GLY A 159 -13.72 0.56 5.38
C GLY A 159 -14.19 -0.78 4.82
N SER A 160 -15.48 -0.97 4.54
CA SER A 160 -16.04 -2.26 4.11
C SER A 160 -15.47 -2.79 2.78
N ARG A 161 -14.99 -1.90 1.92
CA ARG A 161 -14.40 -2.22 0.60
C ARG A 161 -13.04 -1.57 0.41
N SER A 162 -12.33 -1.33 1.49
CA SER A 162 -11.06 -0.57 1.46
C SER A 162 -9.88 -1.45 1.06
N PHE A 163 -8.85 -0.80 0.53
CA PHE A 163 -7.61 -1.44 0.09
C PHE A 163 -6.44 -0.44 0.14
N GLY A 164 -5.23 -0.96 0.32
CA GLY A 164 -4.02 -0.20 0.04
C GLY A 164 -3.86 0.02 -1.46
N LEU A 165 -3.89 -1.07 -2.24
CA LEU A 165 -3.78 -1.06 -3.70
C LEU A 165 -4.78 -2.03 -4.32
N ILE A 166 -5.55 -1.59 -5.31
CA ILE A 166 -6.29 -2.47 -6.21
C ILE A 166 -5.66 -2.46 -7.60
N ILE A 167 -5.50 -3.64 -8.20
CA ILE A 167 -5.10 -3.83 -9.59
C ILE A 167 -6.23 -4.61 -10.29
N GLN A 168 -6.97 -3.90 -11.13
CA GLN A 168 -8.16 -4.45 -11.78
C GLN A 168 -8.06 -4.35 -13.30
N THR A 169 -8.32 -5.44 -14.01
CA THR A 169 -8.27 -5.50 -15.49
C THR A 169 -6.97 -4.93 -16.04
N SER A 170 -5.84 -5.26 -15.39
CA SER A 170 -4.54 -4.64 -15.64
C SER A 170 -3.44 -5.69 -15.74
N THR A 171 -2.41 -5.45 -16.52
CA THR A 171 -1.38 -6.46 -16.81
C THR A 171 0.04 -5.90 -16.80
N SER A 172 1.01 -6.78 -16.54
CA SER A 172 2.45 -6.46 -16.63
C SER A 172 2.90 -5.28 -15.76
N ASN A 173 2.23 -5.08 -14.62
CA ASN A 173 2.62 -4.06 -13.66
C ASN A 173 3.64 -4.61 -12.66
N THR A 174 4.48 -3.75 -12.13
CA THR A 174 5.48 -4.09 -11.11
C THR A 174 5.19 -3.32 -9.81
N VAL A 175 4.98 -4.06 -8.73
CA VAL A 175 4.78 -3.55 -7.37
C VAL A 175 6.02 -3.94 -6.56
N LEU A 176 6.93 -2.98 -6.35
CA LEU A 176 8.28 -3.23 -5.86
C LEU A 176 8.58 -2.44 -4.57
N ASP A 177 9.02 -3.12 -3.53
CA ASP A 177 9.50 -2.51 -2.29
C ASP A 177 8.49 -1.56 -1.61
N ASN A 178 7.18 -1.79 -1.76
CA ASN A 178 6.16 -0.97 -1.12
C ASN A 178 5.81 -1.49 0.27
N GLU A 179 5.21 -0.63 1.08
CA GLU A 179 4.76 -0.94 2.42
C GLU A 179 3.23 -0.84 2.50
N PHE A 180 2.58 -1.91 2.97
CA PHE A 180 1.14 -2.00 3.21
C PHE A 180 0.89 -2.22 4.70
N TYR A 181 0.44 -1.19 5.39
CA TYR A 181 0.30 -1.19 6.84
C TYR A 181 -1.10 -0.79 7.30
N LEU A 182 -1.74 -1.62 8.14
CA LEU A 182 -3.06 -1.35 8.73
C LEU A 182 -4.13 -1.00 7.68
N ASN A 183 -4.09 -1.65 6.51
CA ASN A 183 -5.18 -1.57 5.54
C ASN A 183 -6.21 -2.69 5.78
N GLN A 184 -7.43 -2.55 5.29
CA GLN A 184 -8.35 -3.68 5.26
C GLN A 184 -7.81 -4.77 4.34
N ARG A 185 -7.44 -4.44 3.11
CA ARG A 185 -6.70 -5.30 2.18
C ARG A 185 -5.42 -4.56 1.79
N GLY A 186 -4.27 -5.22 1.91
CA GLY A 186 -3.02 -4.66 1.42
C GLY A 186 -3.08 -4.49 -0.09
N ILE A 187 -3.11 -5.60 -0.84
CA ILE A 187 -3.34 -5.61 -2.29
C ILE A 187 -4.61 -6.43 -2.59
N TYR A 188 -5.40 -5.94 -3.53
CA TYR A 188 -6.55 -6.60 -4.11
C TYR A 188 -6.37 -6.75 -5.63
N LEU A 189 -6.42 -7.99 -6.14
CA LEU A 189 -6.20 -8.32 -7.56
C LEU A 189 -7.45 -8.95 -8.16
N GLU A 190 -7.97 -8.33 -9.21
CA GLU A 190 -9.17 -8.79 -9.93
C GLU A 190 -8.97 -8.68 -11.43
N GLN A 191 -9.28 -9.74 -12.18
CA GLN A 191 -9.17 -9.78 -13.66
C GLN A 191 -7.83 -9.29 -14.19
N SER A 192 -6.74 -9.58 -13.48
CA SER A 192 -5.41 -9.05 -13.76
C SER A 192 -4.44 -10.18 -14.04
N THR A 193 -3.43 -9.93 -14.89
CA THR A 193 -2.47 -10.96 -15.29
C THR A 193 -1.04 -10.44 -15.34
N GLN A 194 -0.08 -11.35 -15.16
CA GLN A 194 1.35 -11.08 -15.39
C GLN A 194 1.92 -9.89 -14.58
N ASN A 195 1.34 -9.60 -13.40
CA ASN A 195 1.92 -8.59 -12.53
C ASN A 195 2.99 -9.21 -11.64
N LYS A 196 4.03 -8.45 -11.34
CA LYS A 196 5.11 -8.83 -10.45
C LYS A 196 5.00 -8.07 -9.14
N ILE A 197 4.90 -8.80 -8.04
CA ILE A 197 4.79 -8.27 -6.68
C ILE A 197 6.06 -8.73 -5.92
N GLU A 198 7.05 -7.85 -5.77
CA GLU A 198 8.37 -8.17 -5.26
C GLU A 198 8.79 -7.26 -4.10
N GLY A 199 9.36 -7.84 -3.05
CA GLY A 199 10.00 -7.09 -1.96
C GLY A 199 9.06 -6.26 -1.09
N ASN A 200 7.74 -6.44 -1.22
CA ASN A 200 6.77 -5.63 -0.48
C ASN A 200 6.58 -6.15 0.94
N LYS A 201 6.24 -5.25 1.86
CA LYS A 201 5.93 -5.56 3.24
C LYS A 201 4.45 -5.44 3.51
N PHE A 202 3.84 -6.53 3.97
CA PHE A 202 2.43 -6.61 4.36
C PHE A 202 2.35 -6.87 5.86
N PHE A 203 1.97 -5.88 6.65
CA PHE A 203 1.92 -6.06 8.11
C PHE A 203 0.74 -5.35 8.74
N HIS A 204 0.11 -6.05 9.70
CA HIS A 204 -1.09 -5.63 10.40
C HIS A 204 -2.29 -5.33 9.50
N ASN A 205 -2.34 -5.83 8.26
CA ASN A 205 -3.54 -5.71 7.44
C ASN A 205 -4.58 -6.75 7.88
N ASP A 206 -5.87 -6.53 7.57
CA ASP A 206 -6.87 -7.57 7.77
C ASP A 206 -6.61 -8.72 6.78
N ILE A 207 -6.32 -8.37 5.52
CA ILE A 207 -5.86 -9.31 4.50
C ILE A 207 -4.62 -8.70 3.84
N GLY A 208 -3.51 -9.45 3.81
CA GLY A 208 -2.29 -8.99 3.13
C GLY A 208 -2.50 -8.89 1.62
N VAL A 209 -2.87 -9.98 0.98
CA VAL A 209 -3.19 -10.06 -0.46
C VAL A 209 -4.51 -10.81 -0.66
N GLU A 210 -5.43 -10.20 -1.37
CA GLU A 210 -6.66 -10.84 -1.84
C GLU A 210 -6.61 -11.05 -3.35
N LEU A 211 -6.82 -12.30 -3.77
CA LEU A 211 -6.74 -12.74 -5.16
C LEU A 211 -8.07 -13.34 -5.59
N TRP A 212 -8.66 -12.79 -6.65
CA TRP A 212 -9.74 -13.47 -7.35
C TRP A 212 -9.19 -14.44 -8.39
N THR A 213 -9.82 -15.57 -8.58
CA THR A 213 -9.38 -16.61 -9.53
C THR A 213 -9.28 -16.15 -10.98
N THR A 214 -9.90 -15.03 -11.31
CA THR A 214 -9.74 -14.34 -12.59
C THR A 214 -8.38 -13.65 -12.72
N SER A 215 -7.58 -13.61 -11.65
CA SER A 215 -6.22 -13.03 -11.64
C SER A 215 -5.19 -14.16 -11.68
N THR A 216 -4.52 -14.32 -12.82
CA THR A 216 -3.62 -15.43 -13.10
C THR A 216 -2.23 -14.97 -13.50
N SER A 217 -1.25 -15.88 -13.43
CA SER A 217 0.14 -15.61 -13.84
C SER A 217 0.78 -14.43 -13.08
N GLN A 218 0.35 -14.20 -11.84
CA GLN A 218 1.01 -13.27 -10.95
C GLN A 218 2.29 -13.91 -10.41
N VAL A 219 3.31 -13.11 -10.13
CA VAL A 219 4.56 -13.56 -9.50
C VAL A 219 4.74 -12.81 -8.17
N PHE A 220 4.80 -13.57 -7.08
CA PHE A 220 5.04 -13.06 -5.73
C PHE A 220 6.40 -13.57 -5.25
N THR A 221 7.36 -12.70 -5.01
CA THR A 221 8.70 -13.08 -4.55
C THR A 221 9.26 -12.05 -3.58
N LYS A 222 10.02 -12.51 -2.60
CA LYS A 222 10.69 -11.67 -1.59
C LYS A 222 9.77 -10.77 -0.78
N ASN A 223 8.45 -11.02 -0.79
CA ASN A 223 7.53 -10.25 0.03
C ASN A 223 7.59 -10.72 1.48
N HIS A 224 7.29 -9.82 2.38
CA HIS A 224 7.30 -10.07 3.82
C HIS A 224 5.87 -9.94 4.35
N PHE A 225 5.31 -11.05 4.85
CA PHE A 225 3.99 -11.11 5.46
C PHE A 225 4.14 -11.28 6.97
N GLU A 226 3.61 -10.36 7.75
CA GLU A 226 3.70 -10.41 9.20
C GLU A 226 2.46 -9.82 9.87
N GLN A 227 1.91 -10.56 10.84
CA GLN A 227 0.81 -10.13 11.71
C GLN A 227 -0.44 -9.63 10.96
N ASN A 228 -0.69 -10.14 9.75
CA ASN A 228 -1.98 -9.95 9.09
C ASN A 228 -3.00 -10.95 9.66
N ILE A 229 -4.30 -10.65 9.62
CA ILE A 229 -5.33 -11.62 10.03
C ILE A 229 -5.35 -12.79 9.04
N ALA A 230 -5.25 -12.49 7.74
CA ALA A 230 -4.94 -13.46 6.71
C ALA A 230 -3.81 -12.91 5.82
N ASN A 231 -2.75 -13.70 5.62
CA ASN A 231 -1.67 -13.28 4.73
C ASN A 231 -2.13 -13.26 3.27
N VAL A 232 -2.86 -14.29 2.85
CA VAL A 232 -3.43 -14.40 1.50
C VAL A 232 -4.83 -15.01 1.56
N LEU A 233 -5.76 -14.46 0.81
CA LEU A 233 -7.05 -15.09 0.50
C LEU A 233 -7.23 -15.21 -1.01
N THR A 234 -7.52 -16.42 -1.48
CA THR A 234 -7.90 -16.68 -2.87
C THR A 234 -9.38 -16.97 -2.91
N ILE A 235 -10.16 -16.17 -3.63
CA ILE A 235 -11.60 -16.25 -3.76
C ILE A 235 -11.96 -16.94 -5.08
N GLY A 236 -12.83 -17.96 -5.02
CA GLY A 236 -13.25 -18.79 -6.15
C GLY A 236 -12.41 -20.08 -6.27
N ALA A 237 -12.25 -20.58 -7.51
CA ALA A 237 -11.52 -21.83 -7.78
C ALA A 237 -9.98 -21.67 -7.61
N GLU A 238 -9.20 -22.64 -8.05
CA GLU A 238 -7.74 -22.54 -8.03
C GLU A 238 -7.23 -21.46 -8.98
N SER A 239 -6.23 -20.72 -8.56
CA SER A 239 -5.56 -19.70 -9.37
C SER A 239 -4.10 -20.11 -9.67
N TYR A 240 -3.69 -19.93 -10.91
CA TYR A 240 -2.32 -20.26 -11.36
C TYR A 240 -1.41 -19.06 -11.17
N ASN A 241 -0.89 -18.89 -9.95
CA ASN A 241 0.05 -17.85 -9.58
C ASN A 241 1.35 -18.47 -9.03
N GLN A 242 2.46 -17.79 -9.22
CA GLN A 242 3.77 -18.22 -8.73
C GLN A 242 4.13 -17.49 -7.44
N TRP A 243 4.58 -18.25 -6.44
CA TRP A 243 4.94 -17.72 -5.13
C TRP A 243 6.45 -17.72 -4.88
N ASN A 244 7.22 -17.92 -5.91
CA ASN A 244 8.66 -17.76 -5.94
C ASN A 244 9.12 -17.32 -7.33
N LEU A 245 10.35 -16.82 -7.40
CA LEU A 245 11.03 -16.52 -8.65
C LEU A 245 12.53 -16.84 -8.47
N ASN A 246 13.10 -17.65 -9.37
CA ASN A 246 14.51 -18.02 -9.34
C ASN A 246 14.96 -18.60 -7.99
N GLY A 247 14.14 -19.45 -7.37
CA GLY A 247 14.45 -20.06 -6.07
C GLY A 247 14.35 -19.11 -4.87
N MET A 248 13.61 -18.02 -4.99
CA MET A 248 13.38 -17.05 -3.93
C MET A 248 11.87 -16.85 -3.76
N GLY A 249 11.33 -17.33 -2.67
CA GLY A 249 9.91 -17.19 -2.29
C GLY A 249 9.65 -15.98 -1.43
N ASN A 250 8.82 -16.14 -0.40
CA ASN A 250 8.37 -15.06 0.47
C ASN A 250 8.61 -15.41 1.94
N TYR A 251 8.68 -14.40 2.80
CA TYR A 251 8.68 -14.57 4.25
C TYR A 251 7.24 -14.57 4.77
N TRP A 252 6.88 -15.59 5.55
CA TRP A 252 5.51 -15.87 5.98
C TRP A 252 5.25 -15.59 7.47
N GLY A 253 6.08 -14.78 8.10
CA GLY A 253 6.01 -14.55 9.54
C GLY A 253 6.56 -15.71 10.36
N THR A 254 6.41 -15.61 11.66
CA THR A 254 6.84 -16.65 12.61
C THR A 254 5.81 -17.76 12.82
N GLU A 255 4.62 -17.63 12.23
CA GLU A 255 3.53 -18.60 12.38
C GLU A 255 3.75 -19.88 11.59
N LEU A 256 4.50 -19.81 10.50
CA LEU A 256 4.89 -20.98 9.72
C LEU A 256 6.33 -21.39 10.09
N SER A 257 6.48 -22.62 10.58
CA SER A 257 7.79 -23.17 10.90
C SER A 257 8.53 -23.55 9.62
N VAL A 258 9.62 -22.86 9.33
CA VAL A 258 10.49 -23.09 8.18
C VAL A 258 11.84 -23.58 8.69
N LEU A 259 12.31 -24.73 8.17
CA LEU A 259 13.63 -25.27 8.48
C LEU A 259 14.64 -24.81 7.42
N ASP A 260 15.83 -24.43 7.88
CA ASP A 260 16.98 -24.00 7.05
C ASP A 260 18.22 -24.66 7.65
N LEU A 261 18.53 -25.86 7.20
CA LEU A 261 19.63 -26.67 7.74
C LEU A 261 20.99 -26.23 7.18
N ASP A 262 21.00 -25.74 5.95
CA ASP A 262 22.21 -25.26 5.28
C ASP A 262 22.53 -23.78 5.54
N GLN A 263 21.64 -23.07 6.25
CA GLN A 263 21.77 -21.67 6.66
C GLN A 263 21.88 -20.68 5.49
N ASN A 264 21.24 -20.99 4.37
CA ASN A 264 21.22 -20.12 3.19
C ASN A 264 20.08 -19.06 3.22
N GLN A 265 19.22 -19.07 4.26
CA GLN A 265 18.05 -18.21 4.47
C GLN A 265 16.87 -18.56 3.56
N ILE A 266 16.89 -19.72 2.95
CA ILE A 266 15.79 -20.29 2.18
C ILE A 266 15.38 -21.58 2.86
N GLY A 267 14.10 -21.83 3.04
CA GLY A 267 13.62 -23.05 3.66
C GLY A 267 13.90 -24.28 2.80
N ASP A 268 14.36 -25.36 3.45
CA ASP A 268 14.66 -26.65 2.83
C ASP A 268 13.41 -27.41 2.37
N SER A 269 12.23 -26.94 2.72
CA SER A 269 10.96 -27.56 2.35
C SER A 269 9.90 -26.51 2.04
N PRO A 270 8.97 -26.81 1.10
CA PRO A 270 7.86 -25.94 0.81
C PRO A 270 6.99 -25.65 2.03
N VAL A 271 6.41 -24.47 2.08
CA VAL A 271 5.37 -24.12 3.05
C VAL A 271 4.02 -23.97 2.37
N GLU A 272 2.98 -24.41 3.08
CA GLU A 272 1.60 -24.21 2.67
C GLU A 272 0.92 -23.22 3.61
N TYR A 273 0.46 -22.12 3.06
CA TYR A 273 -0.40 -21.20 3.80
C TYR A 273 -1.86 -21.60 3.57
N ARG A 274 -2.60 -21.81 4.64
CA ARG A 274 -3.99 -22.29 4.63
C ARG A 274 -4.91 -21.30 5.33
N SER A 275 -6.16 -21.18 4.87
CA SER A 275 -7.18 -20.38 5.54
C SER A 275 -8.59 -20.89 5.22
N SER A 276 -9.53 -20.64 6.12
CA SER A 276 -10.96 -20.89 5.92
C SER A 276 -11.74 -19.60 5.69
N LEU A 277 -11.11 -18.44 5.85
CA LEU A 277 -11.78 -17.12 5.77
C LEU A 277 -12.37 -16.85 4.40
N TYR A 278 -11.84 -17.47 3.34
CA TYR A 278 -12.36 -17.33 1.98
C TYR A 278 -13.87 -17.66 1.92
N LYS A 279 -14.33 -18.70 2.62
CA LYS A 279 -15.75 -19.08 2.64
C LYS A 279 -16.63 -17.96 3.22
N LEU A 280 -16.17 -17.36 4.32
CA LEU A 280 -16.91 -16.29 4.99
C LEU A 280 -17.07 -15.06 4.10
N VAL A 281 -16.00 -14.66 3.40
CA VAL A 281 -16.03 -13.45 2.57
C VAL A 281 -16.69 -13.70 1.22
N GLU A 282 -16.62 -14.92 0.68
CA GLU A 282 -17.29 -15.32 -0.57
C GLU A 282 -18.80 -15.34 -0.38
N ASP A 283 -19.28 -15.92 0.74
CA ASP A 283 -20.70 -16.05 1.04
C ASP A 283 -21.33 -14.72 1.50
N ASN A 284 -20.56 -13.86 2.18
CA ASN A 284 -21.08 -12.63 2.76
C ASN A 284 -20.01 -11.52 2.82
N GLU A 285 -20.16 -10.52 1.96
CA GLU A 285 -19.26 -9.35 1.94
C GLU A 285 -19.19 -8.61 3.29
N LEU A 286 -20.25 -8.64 4.10
CA LEU A 286 -20.22 -8.02 5.42
C LEU A 286 -19.25 -8.71 6.39
N ALA A 287 -18.78 -9.93 6.06
CA ALA A 287 -17.79 -10.63 6.88
C ALA A 287 -16.49 -9.82 7.05
N TYR A 288 -16.13 -8.98 6.07
CA TYR A 288 -14.95 -8.09 6.20
C TYR A 288 -15.00 -7.18 7.44
N LEU A 289 -16.19 -6.76 7.89
CA LEU A 289 -16.35 -5.91 9.06
C LEU A 289 -16.00 -6.63 10.37
N PHE A 290 -16.03 -7.96 10.35
CA PHE A 290 -15.86 -8.78 11.55
C PHE A 290 -14.52 -9.52 11.59
N LEU A 291 -13.65 -9.37 10.59
CA LEU A 291 -12.37 -10.08 10.52
C LEU A 291 -11.50 -9.87 11.78
N LYS A 292 -11.56 -8.70 12.39
CA LYS A 292 -10.85 -8.39 13.64
C LYS A 292 -11.48 -8.99 14.91
N SER A 293 -12.67 -9.60 14.81
CA SER A 293 -13.34 -10.12 15.98
C SER A 293 -12.66 -11.38 16.53
N PRO A 294 -12.70 -11.62 17.85
CA PRO A 294 -12.19 -12.86 18.43
C PRO A 294 -12.87 -14.11 17.85
N ALA A 295 -14.13 -14.00 17.40
CA ALA A 295 -14.86 -15.11 16.79
C ALA A 295 -14.16 -15.64 15.53
N ILE A 296 -13.54 -14.77 14.74
CA ILE A 296 -12.79 -15.18 13.54
C ILE A 296 -11.57 -16.01 13.90
N LYS A 297 -10.82 -15.64 14.95
CA LYS A 297 -9.69 -16.44 15.42
C LYS A 297 -10.12 -17.83 15.88
N ILE A 298 -11.25 -17.91 16.56
CA ILE A 298 -11.83 -19.18 17.00
C ILE A 298 -12.27 -20.00 15.79
N TYR A 299 -12.94 -19.37 14.82
CA TYR A 299 -13.37 -20.02 13.57
C TYR A 299 -12.17 -20.61 12.81
N GLU A 300 -11.10 -19.84 12.58
CA GLU A 300 -9.89 -20.34 11.93
C GLU A 300 -9.26 -21.49 12.72
N LYS A 301 -9.19 -21.39 14.04
CA LYS A 301 -8.61 -22.44 14.88
C LYS A 301 -9.43 -23.74 14.86
N ILE A 302 -10.76 -23.64 14.84
CA ILE A 302 -11.63 -24.82 14.70
C ILE A 302 -11.41 -25.49 13.33
N ASN A 303 -11.38 -24.71 12.24
CA ASN A 303 -11.15 -25.26 10.90
C ASN A 303 -9.76 -25.84 10.71
N GLU A 304 -8.74 -25.29 11.39
CA GLU A 304 -7.41 -25.86 11.44
C GLU A 304 -7.42 -27.27 12.10
N VAL A 305 -8.03 -27.37 13.29
CA VAL A 305 -8.15 -28.66 14.01
C VAL A 305 -8.96 -29.70 13.22
N LEU A 306 -10.02 -29.25 12.52
CA LEU A 306 -10.85 -30.12 11.67
C LEU A 306 -10.24 -30.41 10.29
N SER A 307 -9.08 -29.82 9.97
CA SER A 307 -8.40 -29.94 8.67
C SER A 307 -9.31 -29.56 7.49
N THR A 308 -10.18 -28.55 7.67
CA THR A 308 -11.13 -28.08 6.65
C THR A 308 -10.67 -26.79 5.94
N GLN A 309 -9.46 -26.32 6.28
CA GLN A 309 -8.85 -25.16 5.63
C GLN A 309 -8.40 -25.49 4.20
N LYS A 310 -8.59 -24.54 3.28
CA LYS A 310 -8.09 -24.62 1.90
C LYS A 310 -6.64 -24.10 1.85
N VAL A 311 -5.81 -24.76 1.04
CA VAL A 311 -4.48 -24.25 0.70
C VAL A 311 -4.66 -23.01 -0.17
N MET A 312 -4.16 -21.88 0.28
CA MET A 312 -4.16 -20.61 -0.44
C MET A 312 -2.91 -20.43 -1.27
N VAL A 313 -1.78 -20.89 -0.72
CA VAL A 313 -0.45 -20.72 -1.30
C VAL A 313 0.37 -21.96 -1.03
N VAL A 314 1.20 -22.33 -2.02
CA VAL A 314 2.35 -23.21 -1.85
C VAL A 314 3.58 -22.42 -2.28
N ASP A 315 4.49 -22.15 -1.35
CA ASP A 315 5.78 -21.50 -1.61
C ASP A 315 6.88 -22.52 -1.49
N GLU A 316 7.53 -22.84 -2.59
CA GLU A 316 8.57 -23.89 -2.65
C GLU A 316 9.90 -23.44 -2.05
N PHE A 317 10.14 -22.15 -1.93
CA PHE A 317 11.39 -21.56 -1.47
C PHE A 317 11.16 -20.46 -0.43
N PRO A 318 10.47 -20.75 0.69
CA PRO A 318 10.12 -19.74 1.68
C PRO A 318 11.37 -19.09 2.27
N LEU A 319 11.31 -17.78 2.50
CA LEU A 319 12.43 -17.04 3.07
C LEU A 319 12.41 -17.08 4.60
N ILE A 320 13.57 -17.05 5.19
CA ILE A 320 13.79 -16.96 6.63
C ILE A 320 14.47 -15.65 6.97
N GLU A 321 13.88 -14.88 7.88
CA GLU A 321 14.52 -13.69 8.40
C GLU A 321 15.57 -14.08 9.46
N LYS A 322 16.79 -13.58 9.31
CA LYS A 322 17.80 -13.73 10.39
C LYS A 322 17.27 -13.00 11.61
N GLU A 323 17.08 -13.72 12.71
CA GLU A 323 16.90 -13.08 14.00
C GLU A 323 18.00 -12.03 14.20
N LYS A 324 17.64 -10.76 14.23
CA LYS A 324 18.53 -9.74 14.76
C LYS A 324 18.79 -10.15 16.20
N LYS A 325 19.96 -10.73 16.49
CA LYS A 325 20.40 -10.96 17.86
C LYS A 325 20.43 -9.60 18.55
N SER A 326 19.32 -9.23 19.15
CA SER A 326 19.27 -8.08 20.05
C SER A 326 20.19 -8.41 21.19
N VAL A 327 21.32 -7.73 21.27
CA VAL A 327 22.16 -7.78 22.48
C VAL A 327 21.22 -7.37 23.60
N PRO A 328 20.95 -8.27 24.60
CA PRO A 328 20.02 -7.93 25.66
C PRO A 328 20.50 -6.63 26.29
N TRP A 329 19.69 -5.59 26.24
CA TRP A 329 20.04 -4.28 26.79
C TRP A 329 20.52 -4.34 28.26
N MET A 330 20.12 -5.42 29.00
CA MET A 330 20.65 -5.76 30.31
C MET A 330 22.18 -5.95 30.32
N LEU A 331 22.78 -6.47 29.25
CA LEU A 331 24.23 -6.67 29.19
C LEU A 331 24.99 -5.34 29.08
N LEU A 332 24.34 -4.26 28.62
CA LEU A 332 24.93 -2.92 28.58
C LEU A 332 25.03 -2.27 29.96
N PHE A 333 24.24 -2.73 30.95
CA PHE A 333 24.27 -2.20 32.32
C PHE A 333 25.23 -2.94 33.27
N ILE A 334 25.75 -4.10 32.88
CA ILE A 334 26.69 -4.88 33.71
C ILE A 334 27.96 -4.04 34.04
N PRO A 335 28.61 -3.35 33.07
CA PRO A 335 29.77 -2.51 33.39
C PRO A 335 29.41 -1.34 34.27
N ALA A 336 28.23 -0.72 34.09
CA ALA A 336 27.80 0.42 34.91
C ALA A 336 27.56 0.01 36.38
N LEU A 337 26.95 -1.17 36.61
CA LEU A 337 26.75 -1.71 37.96
C LEU A 337 28.08 -2.11 38.61
N ALA A 338 29.01 -2.67 37.84
CA ALA A 338 30.36 -3.00 38.35
C ALA A 338 31.13 -1.76 38.77
N ILE A 339 31.08 -0.69 37.98
CA ILE A 339 31.70 0.62 38.28
C ILE A 339 31.05 1.26 39.50
N ALA A 340 29.70 1.25 39.59
CA ALA A 340 28.99 1.79 40.74
C ALA A 340 29.33 1.01 42.04
N GLY A 341 29.39 -0.30 41.95
CA GLY A 341 29.82 -1.19 43.05
C GLY A 341 31.27 -0.90 43.50
N TRP A 342 32.18 -0.73 42.56
CA TRP A 342 33.55 -0.40 42.83
C TRP A 342 33.71 0.99 43.52
N ILE A 343 32.99 1.98 43.05
CA ILE A 343 32.96 3.34 43.64
C ILE A 343 32.39 3.25 45.06
N PHE A 344 31.35 2.49 45.28
CA PHE A 344 30.72 2.32 46.61
C PHE A 344 31.67 1.66 47.61
N ILE A 345 32.39 0.63 47.18
CA ILE A 345 33.38 -0.08 48.01
C ILE A 345 34.55 0.84 48.35
N LYS A 346 35.05 1.62 47.36
CA LYS A 346 36.13 2.59 47.58
C LYS A 346 35.74 3.69 48.57
N LYS A 347 34.50 4.20 48.47
CA LYS A 347 33.97 5.22 49.36
C LYS A 347 33.73 4.70 50.79
N ARG A 348 33.44 3.43 50.95
CA ARG A 348 33.29 2.78 52.25
C ARG A 348 34.64 2.55 52.95
N ARG A 349 35.67 2.19 52.19
CA ARG A 349 37.05 2.04 52.73
C ARG A 349 37.66 3.36 53.18
N SER A 350 37.38 4.48 52.53
CA SER A 350 37.90 5.81 52.92
C SER A 350 37.17 6.44 54.13
N ARG A 351 36.11 5.81 54.67
CA ARG A 351 35.41 6.24 55.90
C ARG A 351 35.82 5.41 57.10
N LEU A 352 36.64 4.39 56.93
CA LEU A 352 37.10 3.48 57.99
C LEU A 352 38.60 3.63 58.29
N SER A 353 39.29 4.56 57.57
CA SER A 353 40.61 5.07 57.84
C SER A 353 40.51 6.53 58.36
#